data_652e8c4a5a3bdf81ad55cb9310fa8e5c
#
_entry.id   652e8c4a5a3bdf81ad55cb9310fa8e5c
#
_cell.length_a   1.000
_cell.length_b   1.000
_cell.length_c   1.000
_cell.angle_alpha   90.00
_cell.angle_beta   90.00
_cell.angle_gamma   90.00
#
_symmetry.space_group_name_H-M   'P 1'
#
loop_
_entity.id
_entity.type
_entity.pdbx_description
1 polymer ?
#
loop_
_entity_poly.entity_id
_entity_poly.type
_entity_poly.pdbx_seq_one_letter_code
_entity_poly.pdbx_strand_id
1 'polypeptide(L)' 'IKVTGHTDDVPISNGQFRDNWDLGAGRAASVVQAIQNTGLISGDRLEAVSKGEMEPIADNSTAAGREENRRIEIEISYNN' A
#
# COMPACT_ATOMS: atom_id res chain seq x y z
N ILE A 1 -0.21 10.79 8.97
CA ILE A 1 -0.84 9.53 8.55
C ILE A 1 0.04 8.90 7.48
N LYS A 2 0.46 7.67 7.71
CA LYS A 2 1.27 6.90 6.77
C LYS A 2 0.43 5.75 6.21
N VAL A 3 0.36 5.67 4.89
CA VAL A 3 -0.37 4.62 4.18
C VAL A 3 0.67 3.74 3.49
N THR A 4 0.70 2.46 3.82
CA THR A 4 1.64 1.51 3.24
C THR A 4 0.92 0.49 2.38
N GLY A 5 1.37 0.35 1.14
CA GLY A 5 0.87 -0.65 0.21
C GLY A 5 1.71 -1.91 0.25
N HIS A 6 1.05 -3.05 0.36
CA HIS A 6 1.67 -4.38 0.36
C HIS A 6 1.08 -5.22 -0.76
N THR A 7 1.89 -6.13 -1.30
CA THR A 7 1.49 -7.05 -2.36
C THR A 7 1.77 -8.49 -1.94
N ASP A 8 1.26 -9.45 -2.71
CA ASP A 8 1.75 -10.82 -2.64
C ASP A 8 3.08 -10.93 -3.40
N ASP A 9 3.64 -12.13 -3.51
CA ASP A 9 4.93 -12.36 -4.17
C ASP A 9 4.82 -12.75 -5.64
N VAL A 10 3.63 -12.72 -6.22
CA VAL A 10 3.47 -13.01 -7.65
C VAL A 10 4.10 -11.86 -8.45
N PRO A 11 5.09 -12.14 -9.29
CA PRO A 11 5.70 -11.07 -10.07
C PRO A 11 4.68 -10.37 -10.95
N ILE A 12 4.74 -9.04 -10.97
CA ILE A 12 3.90 -8.24 -11.83
C ILE A 12 4.79 -7.36 -12.71
N SER A 13 4.47 -7.33 -13.99
CA SER A 13 5.12 -6.46 -14.96
C SER A 13 4.13 -6.24 -16.07
N ASN A 14 3.64 -5.01 -16.20
CA ASN A 14 2.68 -4.66 -17.23
C ASN A 14 2.91 -3.21 -17.65
N GLY A 15 2.05 -2.67 -18.50
CA GLY A 15 2.18 -1.30 -18.96
C GLY A 15 1.98 -0.25 -17.87
N GLN A 16 1.44 -0.66 -16.73
CA GLN A 16 1.09 0.23 -15.63
C GLN A 16 2.08 0.19 -14.48
N PHE A 17 2.58 -1.02 -14.14
CA PHE A 17 3.49 -1.22 -13.01
C PHE A 17 4.69 -2.06 -13.45
N ARG A 18 5.89 -1.66 -13.03
CA ARG A 18 7.14 -2.36 -13.35
C ARG A 18 7.35 -3.57 -12.47
N ASP A 19 6.93 -3.50 -11.20
CA ASP A 19 7.12 -4.54 -10.19
C ASP A 19 6.18 -4.33 -9.02
N ASN A 20 6.33 -5.15 -7.99
CA ASN A 20 5.47 -5.08 -6.79
C ASN A 20 5.74 -3.82 -5.95
N TRP A 21 6.94 -3.24 -6.02
CA TRP A 21 7.20 -1.96 -5.38
C TRP A 21 6.31 -0.86 -5.99
N ASP A 22 6.26 -0.80 -7.32
CA ASP A 22 5.41 0.15 -8.05
C ASP A 22 3.93 -0.07 -7.74
N LEU A 23 3.49 -1.33 -7.74
CA LEU A 23 2.09 -1.66 -7.46
C LEU A 23 1.69 -1.24 -6.06
N GLY A 24 2.52 -1.54 -5.05
CA GLY A 24 2.28 -1.12 -3.67
C GLY A 24 2.23 0.39 -3.53
N ALA A 25 3.15 1.08 -4.20
CA ALA A 25 3.19 2.55 -4.18
C ALA A 25 1.94 3.16 -4.81
N GLY A 26 1.51 2.62 -5.97
CA GLY A 26 0.30 3.10 -6.65
C GLY A 26 -0.95 2.91 -5.81
N ARG A 27 -1.05 1.77 -5.13
CA ARG A 27 -2.19 1.50 -4.24
C ARG A 27 -2.19 2.43 -3.03
N ALA A 28 -1.04 2.63 -2.40
CA ALA A 28 -0.92 3.56 -1.27
C ALA A 28 -1.25 4.99 -1.71
N ALA A 29 -0.75 5.42 -2.86
CA ALA A 29 -1.01 6.75 -3.39
C ALA A 29 -2.51 6.97 -3.65
N SER A 30 -3.20 5.96 -4.16
CA SER A 30 -4.65 6.06 -4.40
C SER A 30 -5.43 6.28 -3.11
N VAL A 31 -5.02 5.62 -2.03
CA VAL A 31 -5.64 5.80 -0.71
C VAL A 31 -5.34 7.20 -0.18
N VAL A 32 -4.09 7.64 -0.27
CA VAL A 32 -3.69 8.99 0.15
C VAL A 32 -4.50 10.05 -0.60
N GLN A 33 -4.65 9.90 -1.91
CA GLN A 33 -5.42 10.83 -2.72
C GLN A 33 -6.88 10.87 -2.30
N ALA A 34 -7.47 9.70 -1.99
CA ALA A 34 -8.85 9.63 -1.52
C ALA A 34 -9.02 10.36 -0.19
N ILE A 35 -8.08 10.20 0.74
CA ILE A 35 -8.10 10.89 2.03
C ILE A 35 -7.96 12.40 1.82
N GLN A 36 -7.00 12.81 1.00
CA GLN A 36 -6.76 14.22 0.71
C GLN A 36 -7.98 14.89 0.09
N ASN A 37 -8.67 14.17 -0.80
CA ASN A 37 -9.86 14.70 -1.48
C ASN A 37 -11.04 14.93 -0.55
N THR A 38 -11.03 14.36 0.66
CA THR A 38 -12.07 14.66 1.64
C THR A 38 -11.97 16.11 2.17
N GLY A 39 -10.80 16.73 2.04
CA GLY A 39 -10.55 18.06 2.60
C GLY A 39 -10.36 18.11 4.11
N LEU A 40 -10.43 16.95 4.79
CA LEU A 40 -10.34 16.89 6.25
C LEU A 40 -8.91 16.83 6.75
N ILE A 41 -7.99 16.35 5.90
CA ILE A 41 -6.57 16.20 6.25
C ILE A 41 -5.75 16.81 5.12
N SER A 42 -4.82 17.69 5.46
CA SER A 42 -3.99 18.33 4.44
C SER A 42 -2.91 17.36 3.95
N GLY A 43 -2.50 17.52 2.68
CA GLY A 43 -1.58 16.60 2.02
C GLY A 43 -0.20 16.52 2.68
N ASP A 44 0.25 17.57 3.36
CA ASP A 44 1.53 17.58 4.07
C ASP A 44 1.55 16.67 5.30
N ARG A 45 0.38 16.16 5.71
CA ARG A 45 0.25 15.23 6.83
C ARG A 45 0.05 13.78 6.35
N LEU A 46 0.11 13.56 5.06
CA LEU A 46 -0.11 12.25 4.43
C LEU A 46 1.17 11.75 3.80
N GLU A 47 1.38 10.44 3.88
CA GLU A 47 2.57 9.79 3.37
C GLU A 47 2.17 8.48 2.70
N ALA A 48 2.66 8.25 1.48
CA ALA A 48 2.42 7.00 0.76
C ALA A 48 3.74 6.21 0.71
N VAL A 49 3.69 4.96 1.16
CA VAL A 49 4.87 4.09 1.26
C VAL A 49 4.56 2.76 0.61
N SER A 50 5.54 2.17 -0.06
CA SER A 50 5.43 0.80 -0.57
C SER A 50 6.41 -0.10 0.16
N LYS A 51 5.95 -1.29 0.54
CA LYS A 51 6.79 -2.39 0.99
C LYS A 51 6.80 -3.52 -0.05
N GLY A 52 6.03 -3.39 -1.12
CA GLY A 52 5.94 -4.42 -2.13
C GLY A 52 5.59 -5.76 -1.50
N GLU A 53 6.36 -6.80 -1.83
CA GLU A 53 6.15 -8.14 -1.30
C GLU A 53 7.00 -8.46 -0.05
N MET A 54 7.71 -7.47 0.50
CA MET A 54 8.78 -7.69 1.49
C MET A 54 8.28 -7.98 2.90
N GLU A 55 7.02 -7.71 3.22
CA GLU A 55 6.47 -7.90 4.56
C GLU A 55 5.18 -8.72 4.53
N PRO A 56 5.26 -10.01 4.19
CA PRO A 56 4.06 -10.85 4.17
C PRO A 56 3.55 -11.13 5.57
N ILE A 57 2.23 -11.22 5.72
CA ILE A 57 1.58 -11.63 6.97
C ILE A 57 0.97 -13.03 6.85
N ALA A 58 0.99 -13.62 5.66
CA ALA A 58 0.42 -14.92 5.40
C ALA A 58 1.24 -15.66 4.35
N ASP A 59 0.88 -16.92 4.10
CA ASP A 59 1.60 -17.81 3.21
C ASP A 59 1.30 -17.48 1.74
N ASN A 60 2.29 -17.02 1.01
CA ASN A 60 2.17 -16.71 -0.42
C ASN A 60 1.98 -17.96 -1.30
N SER A 61 2.21 -19.15 -0.78
CA SER A 61 2.02 -20.37 -1.55
C SER A 61 0.56 -20.74 -1.71
N THR A 62 -0.35 -20.12 -0.95
CA THR A 62 -1.79 -20.34 -1.05
C THR A 62 -2.50 -19.10 -1.57
N ALA A 63 -3.62 -19.32 -2.27
CA ALA A 63 -4.41 -18.20 -2.77
C ALA A 63 -4.97 -17.35 -1.62
N ALA A 64 -5.41 -18.01 -0.54
CA ALA A 64 -5.94 -17.31 0.63
C ALA A 64 -4.85 -16.45 1.31
N GLY A 65 -3.63 -16.98 1.43
CA GLY A 65 -2.52 -16.23 2.01
C GLY A 65 -2.10 -15.06 1.15
N ARG A 66 -2.07 -15.23 -0.17
CA ARG A 66 -1.78 -14.12 -1.09
C ARG A 66 -2.80 -13.00 -0.97
N GLU A 67 -4.07 -13.35 -0.82
CA GLU A 67 -5.13 -12.35 -0.64
C GLU A 67 -4.91 -11.53 0.62
N GLU A 68 -4.51 -12.17 1.72
CA GLU A 68 -4.20 -11.46 2.97
C GLU A 68 -2.99 -10.53 2.82
N ASN A 69 -2.01 -10.92 2.01
CA ASN A 69 -0.81 -10.11 1.78
C ASN A 69 -1.10 -8.89 0.91
N ARG A 70 -2.09 -8.94 0.04
CA ARG A 70 -2.52 -7.80 -0.78
C ARG A 70 -3.36 -6.85 0.05
N ARG A 71 -2.69 -5.97 0.79
CA ARG A 71 -3.35 -5.11 1.77
C ARG A 71 -2.79 -3.70 1.79
N ILE A 72 -3.57 -2.82 2.37
CA ILE A 72 -3.16 -1.46 2.74
C ILE A 72 -3.14 -1.38 4.27
N GLU A 73 -2.07 -0.84 4.82
CA GLU A 73 -1.97 -0.56 6.25
C GLU A 73 -1.94 0.95 6.44
N ILE A 74 -2.76 1.43 7.37
CA ILE A 74 -2.83 2.87 7.69
C ILE A 74 -2.36 3.05 9.12
N GLU A 75 -1.34 3.90 9.29
CA GLU A 75 -0.75 4.20 10.58
C GLU A 75 -1.00 5.68 10.90
N ILE A 76 -1.60 5.92 12.04
CA ILE A 76 -1.94 7.28 12.48
C ILE A 76 -1.06 7.64 13.65
N SER A 77 -0.29 8.73 13.49
CA SER A 77 0.53 9.28 14.57
C SER A 77 -0.12 10.54 15.09
N TYR A 78 -0.21 10.66 16.39
CA TYR A 78 -0.75 11.84 17.05
C TYR A 78 0.40 12.67 17.59
N ASN A 79 0.42 13.94 17.19
CA ASN A 79 1.37 14.91 17.72
C ASN A 79 0.70 15.65 18.87
N ASN A 80 1.38 15.65 20.00
CA ASN A 80 0.92 16.40 21.16
C ASN A 80 1.59 17.77 21.21
#